data_14bff249cdd3b8d5f76f00d967a64db9
#
_entry.id   14bff249cdd3b8d5f76f00d967a64db9
#
_cell.length_a   1.000
_cell.length_b   1.000
_cell.length_c   1.000
_cell.angle_alpha   90.00
_cell.angle_beta   90.00
_cell.angle_gamma   90.00
#
_symmetry.space_group_name_H-M   'P 1'
#
loop_
_entity.id
_entity.type
_entity.pdbx_description
1 polymer ?
#
loop_
_entity_poly.entity_id
_entity_poly.type
_entity_poly.pdbx_seq_one_letter_code
_entity_poly.pdbx_strand_id
1 'polypeptide(L)'
;MTGPLGEEGALPRWPAAGVLRVHPDPAALPLVGDGVGPNRFDDPRPRTADRYVIRYTATTLRGCLLELLDWLRPAQEAAAREAAVTDDDTPSAPADGDGVVGQALANYLAGRRLGRITAINPAVVSINDPVLQAELDSEPVVRALMDSPLSRRTLLPDSSPDDRRVHLDQAAVRLSSELGRDLTRACSLALRDRPDRPDVIHYRSRHDDRVDCWAIYDHAAVSVGDIRPLSPEDPEHRHAVRSVATQWQIPLPQNWA
;
A
#
# COMPACT_ATOMS: atom_id res chain seq x y z
N MET A 1 19.21 8.88 31.35
CA MET A 1 18.58 9.92 30.51
C MET A 1 17.44 9.26 29.74
N THR A 2 16.24 9.33 30.30
CA THR A 2 15.01 8.86 29.67
C THR A 2 14.55 9.94 28.69
N GLY A 3 14.67 9.67 27.38
CA GLY A 3 14.06 10.51 26.36
C GLY A 3 12.53 10.54 26.53
N PRO A 4 11.85 11.60 26.08
CA PRO A 4 10.40 11.67 26.18
C PRO A 4 9.79 10.51 25.39
N LEU A 5 8.96 9.71 26.07
CA LEU A 5 8.06 8.77 25.44
C LEU A 5 7.20 9.61 24.49
N GLY A 6 7.31 9.34 23.17
CA GLY A 6 6.49 10.00 22.19
C GLY A 6 5.02 9.86 22.56
N GLU A 7 4.23 10.87 22.26
CA GLU A 7 2.78 10.90 22.48
C GLU A 7 2.13 9.69 21.76
N GLU A 8 2.05 8.56 22.46
CA GLU A 8 1.27 7.42 22.05
C GLU A 8 -0.20 7.83 22.08
N GLY A 9 -0.83 7.99 20.93
CA GLY A 9 -2.26 8.17 20.82
C GLY A 9 -2.79 9.36 20.02
N ALA A 10 -1.93 10.24 19.52
CA ALA A 10 -2.41 11.30 18.65
C ALA A 10 -2.77 10.74 17.27
N LEU A 11 -4.02 10.95 16.82
CA LEU A 11 -4.42 10.62 15.45
C LEU A 11 -3.47 11.26 14.45
N PRO A 12 -3.08 10.56 13.38
CA PRO A 12 -2.21 11.11 12.36
C PRO A 12 -2.87 12.33 11.72
N ARG A 13 -2.13 13.43 11.71
CA ARG A 13 -2.60 14.66 11.06
C ARG A 13 -2.21 14.64 9.60
N TRP A 14 -3.12 15.11 8.75
CA TRP A 14 -2.81 15.37 7.35
C TRP A 14 -1.57 16.26 7.23
N PRO A 15 -0.57 15.88 6.41
CA PRO A 15 0.65 16.65 6.26
C PRO A 15 0.38 18.05 5.68
N ALA A 16 0.85 19.10 6.34
CA ALA A 16 0.68 20.47 5.88
C ALA A 16 1.26 20.72 4.48
N ALA A 17 2.34 20.01 4.14
CA ALA A 17 2.94 20.04 2.80
C ALA A 17 2.16 19.20 1.76
N GLY A 18 1.07 18.53 2.17
CA GLY A 18 0.36 17.57 1.34
C GLY A 18 1.11 16.24 1.19
N VAL A 19 0.56 15.38 0.34
CA VAL A 19 1.09 14.04 0.05
C VAL A 19 1.43 13.89 -1.43
N LEU A 20 2.24 12.90 -1.76
CA LEU A 20 2.72 12.65 -3.10
C LEU A 20 1.97 11.47 -3.74
N ARG A 21 1.76 11.58 -5.05
CA ARG A 21 1.23 10.50 -5.90
C ARG A 21 2.05 10.38 -7.17
N VAL A 22 2.33 9.14 -7.56
CA VAL A 22 2.94 8.82 -8.86
C VAL A 22 1.89 8.18 -9.75
N HIS A 23 1.72 8.69 -10.96
CA HIS A 23 0.74 8.21 -11.92
C HIS A 23 1.22 8.38 -13.37
N PRO A 24 0.84 7.49 -14.33
CA PRO A 24 1.25 7.64 -15.72
C PRO A 24 0.55 8.79 -16.43
N ASP A 25 -0.69 9.08 -16.07
CA ASP A 25 -1.51 10.11 -16.71
C ASP A 25 -1.69 11.32 -15.79
N PRO A 26 -1.27 12.52 -16.18
CA PRO A 26 -1.52 13.73 -15.42
C PRO A 26 -3.01 14.05 -15.25
N ALA A 27 -3.86 13.68 -16.21
CA ALA A 27 -5.30 13.87 -16.12
C ALA A 27 -5.97 12.95 -15.10
N ALA A 28 -5.37 11.78 -14.81
CA ALA A 28 -5.86 10.83 -13.82
C ALA A 28 -5.29 11.07 -12.40
N LEU A 29 -4.43 12.06 -12.22
CA LEU A 29 -4.08 12.52 -10.88
C LEU A 29 -5.30 13.02 -10.10
N PRO A 30 -6.29 13.69 -10.72
CA PRO A 30 -7.52 14.06 -10.04
C PRO A 30 -8.47 12.89 -9.83
N LEU A 31 -8.73 12.07 -10.82
CA LEU A 31 -9.66 10.92 -10.76
C LEU A 31 -9.81 10.26 -12.14
N VAL A 32 -9.49 9.04 -12.29
CA VAL A 32 -10.31 8.04 -12.99
C VAL A 32 -9.75 6.69 -12.63
N GLY A 33 -10.52 5.89 -11.93
CA GLY A 33 -10.19 4.50 -11.94
C GLY A 33 -11.36 3.80 -12.57
N ASP A 34 -11.20 3.30 -13.72
CA ASP A 34 -11.84 2.03 -14.01
C ASP A 34 -11.22 1.05 -13.03
N GLY A 35 -11.70 0.97 -11.82
CA GLY A 35 -11.32 0.15 -10.68
C GLY A 35 -10.36 -1.01 -10.93
N VAL A 36 -9.27 -0.71 -11.57
CA VAL A 36 -8.36 -1.69 -12.11
C VAL A 36 -7.36 -2.05 -11.04
N GLY A 37 -7.63 -3.07 -10.43
CA GLY A 37 -6.73 -3.76 -9.54
C GLY A 37 -7.30 -3.91 -8.13
N PRO A 38 -7.05 -5.05 -7.56
CA PRO A 38 -7.48 -5.37 -6.22
C PRO A 38 -6.54 -4.75 -5.18
N ASN A 39 -6.53 -3.40 -5.04
CA ASN A 39 -5.75 -2.75 -4.01
C ASN A 39 -6.45 -2.82 -2.65
N ARG A 40 -5.72 -2.48 -1.59
CA ARG A 40 -6.11 -2.74 -0.20
C ARG A 40 -7.38 -2.04 0.26
N PHE A 41 -7.69 -0.86 -0.28
CA PHE A 41 -8.85 -0.07 0.14
C PHE A 41 -9.84 0.19 -0.99
N ASP A 42 -9.68 -0.51 -2.12
CA ASP A 42 -10.60 -0.41 -3.24
C ASP A 42 -11.98 -0.94 -2.87
N ASP A 43 -12.99 -0.43 -3.53
CA ASP A 43 -14.37 -0.84 -3.33
C ASP A 43 -14.57 -2.34 -3.66
N PRO A 44 -15.01 -3.17 -2.69
CA PRO A 44 -15.23 -4.59 -2.94
C PRO A 44 -16.47 -4.90 -3.76
N ARG A 45 -17.35 -3.93 -4.01
CA ARG A 45 -18.61 -4.16 -4.72
C ARG A 45 -18.38 -4.59 -6.17
N PRO A 46 -19.19 -5.52 -6.71
CA PRO A 46 -18.96 -6.08 -8.05
C PRO A 46 -19.33 -5.12 -9.19
N ARG A 47 -20.21 -4.15 -8.95
CA ARG A 47 -20.70 -3.22 -9.99
C ARG A 47 -19.80 -2.02 -10.14
N THR A 48 -19.28 -1.80 -11.33
CA THR A 48 -18.33 -0.70 -11.60
C THR A 48 -18.96 0.69 -11.42
N ALA A 49 -20.25 0.86 -11.78
CA ALA A 49 -20.95 2.14 -11.69
C ALA A 49 -21.19 2.63 -10.23
N ASP A 50 -21.25 1.69 -9.28
CA ASP A 50 -21.53 2.00 -7.88
C ASP A 50 -20.27 2.07 -7.03
N ARG A 51 -19.09 1.86 -7.64
CA ARG A 51 -17.82 1.85 -6.93
C ARG A 51 -17.32 3.24 -6.64
N TYR A 52 -16.86 3.43 -5.40
CA TYR A 52 -16.01 4.57 -5.08
C TYR A 52 -14.58 4.34 -5.56
N VAL A 53 -13.85 5.43 -5.75
CA VAL A 53 -12.45 5.41 -6.18
C VAL A 53 -11.54 5.85 -5.05
N ILE A 54 -10.42 5.14 -4.88
CA ILE A 54 -9.37 5.48 -3.92
C ILE A 54 -8.13 5.99 -4.65
N ARG A 55 -7.57 7.09 -4.15
CA ARG A 55 -6.24 7.57 -4.56
C ARG A 55 -5.21 7.16 -3.52
N TYR A 56 -4.27 6.34 -3.94
CA TYR A 56 -3.15 5.92 -3.08
C TYR A 56 -2.02 6.92 -3.17
N THR A 57 -1.53 7.34 -2.02
CA THR A 57 -0.52 8.39 -1.87
C THR A 57 0.41 8.05 -0.72
N ALA A 58 1.55 8.73 -0.63
CA ALA A 58 2.44 8.64 0.51
C ALA A 58 3.07 10.01 0.85
N THR A 59 3.61 10.13 2.03
CA THR A 59 4.27 11.37 2.46
C THR A 59 5.55 11.63 1.66
N THR A 60 6.21 10.57 1.18
CA THR A 60 7.46 10.65 0.41
C THR A 60 7.37 9.94 -0.93
N LEU A 61 8.21 10.34 -1.90
CA LEU A 61 8.31 9.64 -3.18
C LEU A 61 8.74 8.18 -2.99
N ARG A 62 9.68 7.90 -2.08
CA ARG A 62 10.06 6.53 -1.74
C ARG A 62 8.86 5.71 -1.28
N GLY A 63 7.99 6.29 -0.45
CA GLY A 63 6.76 5.64 -0.01
C GLY A 63 5.82 5.29 -1.17
N CYS A 64 5.61 6.22 -2.10
CA CYS A 64 4.84 5.95 -3.31
C CYS A 64 5.42 4.77 -4.11
N LEU A 65 6.74 4.75 -4.28
CA LEU A 65 7.42 3.70 -5.06
C LEU A 65 7.38 2.34 -4.36
N LEU A 66 7.45 2.27 -3.03
CA LEU A 66 7.28 1.03 -2.26
C LEU A 66 5.91 0.37 -2.53
N GLU A 67 4.84 1.16 -2.56
CA GLU A 67 3.50 0.64 -2.83
C GLU A 67 3.30 0.29 -4.32
N LEU A 68 3.90 1.07 -5.22
CA LEU A 68 3.71 0.91 -6.67
C LEU A 68 4.56 -0.21 -7.29
N LEU A 69 5.74 -0.49 -6.74
CA LEU A 69 6.69 -1.45 -7.31
C LEU A 69 6.64 -2.83 -6.64
N ASP A 70 5.68 -3.07 -5.73
CA ASP A 70 5.54 -4.35 -5.01
C ASP A 70 5.50 -5.57 -5.96
N TRP A 71 4.90 -5.42 -7.12
CA TRP A 71 4.81 -6.48 -8.12
C TRP A 71 6.15 -6.86 -8.77
N LEU A 72 7.16 -5.98 -8.67
CA LEU A 72 8.54 -6.26 -9.12
C LEU A 72 9.37 -6.98 -8.05
N ARG A 73 8.85 -7.06 -6.84
CA ARG A 73 9.55 -7.74 -5.77
C ARG A 73 9.70 -9.21 -6.12
N PRO A 74 10.92 -9.77 -6.11
CA PRO A 74 11.13 -11.18 -6.31
C PRO A 74 10.26 -11.97 -5.32
N ALA A 75 9.50 -12.93 -5.81
CA ALA A 75 8.74 -13.79 -4.93
C ALA A 75 9.74 -14.49 -4.00
N GLN A 76 9.67 -14.24 -2.70
CA GLN A 76 10.59 -14.85 -1.70
C GLN A 76 10.61 -16.37 -1.83
N GLU A 77 9.49 -16.97 -2.25
CA GLU A 77 9.39 -18.39 -2.55
C GLU A 77 10.18 -18.81 -3.81
N ALA A 78 10.29 -17.95 -4.83
CA ALA A 78 11.11 -18.26 -6.01
C ALA A 78 12.59 -18.21 -5.66
N ALA A 79 13.03 -17.20 -4.91
CA ALA A 79 14.40 -17.08 -4.42
C ALA A 79 14.76 -18.23 -3.45
N ALA A 80 13.83 -18.66 -2.58
CA ALA A 80 14.03 -19.79 -1.70
C ALA A 80 14.10 -21.14 -2.46
N ARG A 81 13.30 -21.30 -3.53
CA ARG A 81 13.38 -22.50 -4.39
C ARG A 81 14.68 -22.53 -5.18
N GLU A 82 15.13 -21.41 -5.68
CA GLU A 82 16.40 -21.29 -6.42
C GLU A 82 17.58 -21.57 -5.50
N ALA A 83 17.57 -21.05 -4.28
CA ALA A 83 18.57 -21.36 -3.25
C ALA A 83 18.56 -22.84 -2.81
N ALA A 84 17.42 -23.52 -2.89
CA ALA A 84 17.30 -24.94 -2.55
C ALA A 84 17.72 -25.90 -3.66
N VAL A 85 17.87 -25.41 -4.89
CA VAL A 85 18.28 -26.22 -6.07
C VAL A 85 19.80 -26.16 -6.32
N THR A 86 20.56 -25.28 -5.68
CA THR A 86 22.02 -25.15 -5.84
C THR A 86 22.79 -26.14 -4.95
N ASP A 87 22.58 -27.43 -5.16
CA ASP A 87 23.45 -28.46 -4.60
C ASP A 87 24.23 -29.18 -5.73
N ASP A 88 24.60 -28.46 -6.78
CA ASP A 88 25.50 -28.98 -7.81
C ASP A 88 26.46 -27.86 -8.28
N ASP A 89 27.74 -28.12 -8.23
CA ASP A 89 28.90 -27.26 -8.43
C ASP A 89 29.03 -26.56 -9.82
N THR A 90 27.95 -26.19 -10.43
CA THR A 90 27.97 -25.40 -11.66
C THR A 90 27.70 -23.94 -11.34
N PRO A 91 28.66 -23.01 -11.56
CA PRO A 91 28.37 -21.60 -11.43
C PRO A 91 27.25 -21.23 -12.43
N SER A 92 26.04 -21.08 -11.93
CA SER A 92 24.95 -20.55 -12.74
C SER A 92 25.38 -19.18 -13.25
N ALA A 93 25.50 -19.06 -14.57
CA ALA A 93 25.57 -17.75 -15.20
C ALA A 93 24.43 -16.91 -14.67
N PRO A 94 24.61 -15.57 -14.42
CA PRO A 94 23.54 -14.72 -13.99
C PRO A 94 22.38 -14.91 -14.97
N ALA A 95 21.25 -15.38 -14.45
CA ALA A 95 20.09 -15.61 -15.29
C ALA A 95 19.78 -14.29 -16.00
N ASP A 96 19.48 -14.33 -17.30
CA ASP A 96 19.05 -13.18 -18.12
C ASP A 96 17.86 -12.41 -17.50
N GLY A 97 17.33 -12.89 -16.39
CA GLY A 97 16.28 -12.29 -15.58
C GLY A 97 16.57 -10.87 -15.06
N ASP A 98 17.83 -10.57 -14.73
CA ASP A 98 18.19 -9.25 -14.21
C ASP A 98 17.97 -8.14 -15.25
N GLY A 99 18.28 -8.41 -16.52
CA GLY A 99 18.03 -7.49 -17.62
C GLY A 99 16.53 -7.27 -17.86
N VAL A 100 15.73 -8.32 -17.75
CA VAL A 100 14.26 -8.26 -17.93
C VAL A 100 13.58 -7.45 -16.82
N VAL A 101 13.97 -7.65 -15.57
CA VAL A 101 13.40 -6.93 -14.43
C VAL A 101 13.82 -5.45 -14.44
N GLY A 102 15.09 -5.17 -14.71
CA GLY A 102 15.57 -3.79 -14.88
C GLY A 102 14.86 -3.05 -16.01
N GLN A 103 14.64 -3.72 -17.15
CA GLN A 103 13.89 -3.15 -18.27
C GLN A 103 12.40 -2.95 -17.91
N ALA A 104 11.78 -3.87 -17.18
CA ALA A 104 10.41 -3.72 -16.69
C ALA A 104 10.28 -2.51 -15.77
N LEU A 105 11.25 -2.29 -14.87
CA LEU A 105 11.31 -1.10 -14.03
C LEU A 105 11.46 0.17 -14.88
N ALA A 106 12.37 0.19 -15.85
CA ALA A 106 12.56 1.33 -16.76
C ALA A 106 11.27 1.68 -17.50
N ASN A 107 10.61 0.70 -18.09
CA ASN A 107 9.36 0.86 -18.81
C ASN A 107 8.23 1.35 -17.89
N TYR A 108 8.19 0.84 -16.67
CA TYR A 108 7.20 1.26 -15.68
C TYR A 108 7.38 2.70 -15.23
N LEU A 109 8.62 3.16 -15.03
CA LEU A 109 8.92 4.53 -14.62
C LEU A 109 8.79 5.53 -15.78
N ALA A 110 8.96 5.07 -17.02
CA ALA A 110 8.83 5.91 -18.20
C ALA A 110 7.42 6.51 -18.31
N GLY A 111 7.35 7.81 -18.54
CA GLY A 111 6.08 8.53 -18.64
C GLY A 111 5.34 8.77 -17.32
N ARG A 112 5.86 8.28 -16.19
CA ARG A 112 5.26 8.57 -14.88
C ARG A 112 5.45 10.03 -14.49
N ARG A 113 4.46 10.55 -13.78
CA ARG A 113 4.45 11.89 -13.23
C ARG A 113 4.28 11.83 -11.72
N LEU A 114 4.96 12.72 -11.05
CA LEU A 114 4.80 12.99 -9.64
C LEU A 114 3.89 14.19 -9.48
N GLY A 115 2.84 14.06 -8.68
CA GLY A 115 1.94 15.16 -8.31
C GLY A 115 1.86 15.29 -6.80
N ARG A 116 1.62 16.50 -6.33
CA ARG A 116 1.35 16.79 -4.92
C ARG A 116 -0.14 16.98 -4.72
N ILE A 117 -0.71 16.27 -3.75
CA ILE A 117 -2.11 16.38 -3.36
C ILE A 117 -2.19 17.13 -2.04
N THR A 118 -3.01 18.16 -2.00
CA THR A 118 -3.30 18.95 -0.81
C THR A 118 -4.79 18.91 -0.51
N ALA A 119 -5.15 19.03 0.77
CA ALA A 119 -6.52 19.14 1.24
C ALA A 119 -6.57 20.13 2.42
N ILE A 120 -7.71 20.77 2.61
CA ILE A 120 -7.95 21.68 3.73
C ILE A 120 -8.74 20.93 4.79
N ASN A 121 -8.07 20.62 5.92
CA ASN A 121 -8.68 19.95 7.08
C ASN A 121 -9.51 18.70 6.73
N PRO A 122 -8.95 17.74 5.99
CA PRO A 122 -9.68 16.53 5.66
C PRO A 122 -9.98 15.72 6.92
N ALA A 123 -11.12 15.05 6.95
CA ALA A 123 -11.45 14.09 8.00
C ALA A 123 -10.58 12.84 7.84
N VAL A 124 -9.63 12.61 8.75
CA VAL A 124 -8.66 11.52 8.71
C VAL A 124 -8.98 10.48 9.77
N VAL A 125 -8.95 9.21 9.39
CA VAL A 125 -8.94 8.07 10.32
C VAL A 125 -7.66 7.25 10.11
N SER A 126 -7.19 6.57 11.15
CA SER A 126 -6.05 5.66 11.02
C SER A 126 -6.52 4.22 11.15
N ILE A 127 -6.31 3.42 10.12
CA ILE A 127 -6.61 1.97 10.19
C ILE A 127 -5.70 1.25 11.19
N ASN A 128 -4.61 1.88 11.62
CA ASN A 128 -3.71 1.35 12.64
C ASN A 128 -4.17 1.67 14.07
N ASP A 129 -5.21 2.49 14.24
CA ASP A 129 -5.77 2.81 15.55
C ASP A 129 -6.54 1.61 16.11
N PRO A 130 -6.16 1.06 17.28
CA PRO A 130 -6.83 -0.08 17.88
C PRO A 130 -8.29 0.20 18.27
N VAL A 131 -8.66 1.45 18.56
CA VAL A 131 -10.05 1.83 18.84
C VAL A 131 -10.88 1.71 17.57
N LEU A 132 -10.39 2.26 16.46
CA LEU A 132 -11.06 2.12 15.16
C LEU A 132 -11.13 0.66 14.71
N GLN A 133 -10.08 -0.13 14.94
CA GLN A 133 -10.08 -1.57 14.63
C GLN A 133 -11.17 -2.31 15.41
N ALA A 134 -11.34 -2.03 16.69
CA ALA A 134 -12.40 -2.62 17.52
C ALA A 134 -13.81 -2.23 17.04
N GLU A 135 -14.00 -0.98 16.61
CA GLU A 135 -15.26 -0.54 16.00
C GLU A 135 -15.52 -1.31 14.69
N LEU A 136 -14.54 -1.34 13.79
CA LEU A 136 -14.64 -2.02 12.49
C LEU A 136 -14.83 -3.54 12.65
N ASP A 137 -14.26 -4.17 13.69
CA ASP A 137 -14.47 -5.58 13.99
C ASP A 137 -15.95 -5.91 14.24
N SER A 138 -16.76 -4.94 14.62
CA SER A 138 -18.19 -5.07 14.83
C SER A 138 -19.03 -4.86 13.57
N GLU A 139 -18.45 -4.34 12.50
CA GLU A 139 -19.16 -4.07 11.25
C GLU A 139 -19.52 -5.38 10.52
N PRO A 140 -20.76 -5.55 10.07
CA PRO A 140 -21.23 -6.84 9.50
C PRO A 140 -20.36 -7.33 8.35
N VAL A 141 -19.92 -6.45 7.45
CA VAL A 141 -19.10 -6.82 6.28
C VAL A 141 -17.71 -7.29 6.69
N VAL A 142 -17.11 -6.67 7.71
CA VAL A 142 -15.81 -7.07 8.27
C VAL A 142 -15.97 -8.37 9.05
N ARG A 143 -17.00 -8.45 9.89
CA ARG A 143 -17.27 -9.62 10.72
C ARG A 143 -17.48 -10.89 9.89
N ALA A 144 -18.22 -10.79 8.79
CA ALA A 144 -18.44 -11.92 7.88
C ALA A 144 -17.14 -12.53 7.34
N LEU A 145 -16.14 -11.69 7.04
CA LEU A 145 -14.81 -12.15 6.63
C LEU A 145 -14.01 -12.72 7.81
N MET A 146 -14.01 -12.04 8.97
CA MET A 146 -13.27 -12.49 10.15
C MET A 146 -13.76 -13.84 10.67
N ASP A 147 -15.05 -14.13 10.59
CA ASP A 147 -15.64 -15.40 10.99
C ASP A 147 -15.46 -16.54 9.97
N SER A 148 -14.88 -16.23 8.81
CA SER A 148 -14.66 -17.23 7.76
C SER A 148 -13.64 -18.31 8.18
N PRO A 149 -13.77 -19.56 7.69
CA PRO A 149 -12.79 -20.61 7.95
C PRO A 149 -11.38 -20.25 7.48
N LEU A 150 -11.27 -19.45 6.41
CA LEU A 150 -9.99 -18.97 5.88
C LEU A 150 -9.30 -18.02 6.88
N SER A 151 -10.04 -17.05 7.41
CA SER A 151 -9.51 -16.11 8.41
C SER A 151 -9.03 -16.83 9.66
N ARG A 152 -9.81 -17.77 10.19
CA ARG A 152 -9.43 -18.58 11.34
C ARG A 152 -8.15 -19.36 11.10
N ARG A 153 -8.04 -20.05 9.96
CA ARG A 153 -6.83 -20.82 9.61
C ARG A 153 -5.61 -19.93 9.44
N THR A 154 -5.78 -18.73 8.88
CA THR A 154 -4.65 -17.82 8.59
C THR A 154 -4.18 -17.08 9.83
N LEU A 155 -5.10 -16.59 10.66
CA LEU A 155 -4.80 -15.74 11.79
C LEU A 155 -4.58 -16.51 13.10
N LEU A 156 -5.14 -17.73 13.20
CA LEU A 156 -5.03 -18.59 14.38
C LEU A 156 -4.67 -20.03 14.00
N PRO A 157 -3.52 -20.28 13.34
CA PRO A 157 -3.18 -21.60 12.78
C PRO A 157 -3.13 -22.72 13.83
N ASP A 158 -2.75 -22.39 15.08
CA ASP A 158 -2.54 -23.36 16.16
C ASP A 158 -3.72 -23.43 17.14
N SER A 159 -4.85 -22.79 16.84
CA SER A 159 -6.00 -22.74 17.74
C SER A 159 -7.04 -23.82 17.41
N SER A 160 -7.65 -24.41 18.45
CA SER A 160 -8.82 -25.25 18.27
C SER A 160 -9.95 -24.45 17.58
N PRO A 161 -10.71 -25.04 16.64
CA PRO A 161 -11.78 -24.35 15.93
C PRO A 161 -12.82 -23.67 16.84
N ASP A 162 -12.96 -24.15 18.07
CA ASP A 162 -13.98 -23.69 19.01
C ASP A 162 -13.50 -22.63 20.02
N ASP A 163 -12.18 -22.38 20.12
CA ASP A 163 -11.65 -21.72 21.31
C ASP A 163 -11.44 -20.21 21.21
N ARG A 164 -11.41 -19.60 20.02
CA ARG A 164 -11.15 -18.16 19.92
C ARG A 164 -11.86 -17.49 18.77
N ARG A 165 -12.49 -16.38 19.09
CA ARG A 165 -12.95 -15.39 18.10
C ARG A 165 -11.73 -14.70 17.49
N VAL A 166 -11.66 -14.64 16.16
CA VAL A 166 -10.68 -13.83 15.46
C VAL A 166 -11.11 -12.37 15.52
N HIS A 167 -10.22 -11.49 15.91
CA HIS A 167 -10.47 -10.05 15.98
C HIS A 167 -9.66 -9.32 14.91
N LEU A 168 -10.23 -8.23 14.42
CA LEU A 168 -9.52 -7.31 13.55
C LEU A 168 -8.43 -6.61 14.36
N ASP A 169 -7.18 -6.85 14.03
CA ASP A 169 -6.02 -6.24 14.67
C ASP A 169 -5.00 -5.76 13.64
N GLN A 170 -3.89 -5.23 14.13
CA GLN A 170 -2.81 -4.75 13.30
C GLN A 170 -2.22 -5.84 12.39
N ALA A 171 -2.16 -7.09 12.84
CA ALA A 171 -1.66 -8.20 12.05
C ALA A 171 -2.60 -8.51 10.88
N ALA A 172 -3.91 -8.57 11.13
CA ALA A 172 -4.93 -8.79 10.13
C ALA A 172 -4.94 -7.68 9.06
N VAL A 173 -4.86 -6.42 9.48
CA VAL A 173 -4.81 -5.26 8.57
C VAL A 173 -3.56 -5.28 7.69
N ARG A 174 -2.45 -5.84 8.15
CA ARG A 174 -1.16 -5.86 7.44
C ARG A 174 -0.90 -7.10 6.59
N LEU A 175 -1.79 -8.08 6.61
CA LEU A 175 -1.65 -9.27 5.78
C LEU A 175 -1.43 -8.90 4.30
N SER A 176 -0.41 -9.52 3.69
CA SER A 176 -0.11 -9.34 2.26
C SER A 176 -0.91 -10.27 1.35
N SER A 177 -1.65 -11.22 1.92
CA SER A 177 -2.48 -12.19 1.21
C SER A 177 -3.76 -11.57 0.62
N GLU A 178 -4.48 -12.35 -0.17
CA GLU A 178 -5.80 -11.99 -0.67
C GLU A 178 -6.79 -11.69 0.47
N LEU A 179 -6.77 -12.52 1.52
CA LEU A 179 -7.55 -12.27 2.74
C LEU A 179 -7.29 -10.89 3.33
N GLY A 180 -6.02 -10.47 3.45
CA GLY A 180 -5.68 -9.14 3.97
C GLY A 180 -6.20 -8.01 3.09
N ARG A 181 -6.22 -8.21 1.77
CA ARG A 181 -6.84 -7.25 0.83
C ARG A 181 -8.34 -7.18 1.01
N ASP A 182 -9.01 -8.32 1.12
CA ASP A 182 -10.46 -8.36 1.30
C ASP A 182 -10.89 -7.75 2.63
N LEU A 183 -10.14 -8.01 3.71
CA LEU A 183 -10.37 -7.38 5.01
C LEU A 183 -10.23 -5.84 4.94
N THR A 184 -9.14 -5.35 4.36
CA THR A 184 -8.94 -3.89 4.25
C THR A 184 -9.94 -3.21 3.33
N ARG A 185 -10.45 -3.90 2.30
CA ARG A 185 -11.56 -3.44 1.46
C ARG A 185 -12.87 -3.40 2.21
N ALA A 186 -13.16 -4.43 3.01
CA ALA A 186 -14.36 -4.46 3.85
C ALA A 186 -14.33 -3.32 4.88
N CYS A 187 -13.16 -3.06 5.50
CA CYS A 187 -12.95 -1.91 6.37
C CYS A 187 -13.19 -0.58 5.63
N SER A 188 -12.64 -0.44 4.43
CA SER A 188 -12.82 0.76 3.61
C SER A 188 -14.29 0.98 3.25
N LEU A 189 -15.02 -0.08 2.87
CA LEU A 189 -16.45 0.01 2.59
C LEU A 189 -17.25 0.43 3.84
N ALA A 190 -16.99 -0.20 4.98
CA ALA A 190 -17.64 0.14 6.24
C ALA A 190 -17.42 1.62 6.59
N LEU A 191 -16.19 2.13 6.45
CA LEU A 191 -15.87 3.55 6.67
C LEU A 191 -16.59 4.47 5.68
N ARG A 192 -16.65 4.08 4.40
CA ARG A 192 -17.29 4.87 3.35
C ARG A 192 -18.78 5.05 3.54
N ASP A 193 -19.43 4.04 4.09
CA ASP A 193 -20.88 4.00 4.28
C ASP A 193 -21.33 4.61 5.61
N ARG A 194 -20.42 5.08 6.48
CA ARG A 194 -20.74 5.81 7.72
C ARG A 194 -21.33 7.18 7.43
N PRO A 195 -22.23 7.68 8.29
CA PRO A 195 -22.75 9.06 8.19
C PRO A 195 -21.64 10.12 8.30
N ASP A 196 -20.64 9.87 9.15
CA ASP A 196 -19.47 10.69 9.42
C ASP A 196 -18.24 10.20 8.65
N ARG A 197 -18.47 9.69 7.45
CA ARG A 197 -17.45 9.09 6.58
C ARG A 197 -16.19 9.94 6.50
N PRO A 198 -15.01 9.32 6.65
CA PRO A 198 -13.75 10.03 6.53
C PRO A 198 -13.45 10.39 5.07
N ASP A 199 -12.66 11.44 4.87
CA ASP A 199 -12.08 11.79 3.56
C ASP A 199 -10.88 10.90 3.22
N VAL A 200 -10.15 10.47 4.26
CA VAL A 200 -8.84 9.83 4.11
C VAL A 200 -8.65 8.73 5.14
N ILE A 201 -8.14 7.59 4.69
CA ILE A 201 -7.59 6.53 5.55
C ILE A 201 -6.07 6.68 5.59
N HIS A 202 -5.52 6.93 6.78
CA HIS A 202 -4.09 6.80 7.03
C HIS A 202 -3.73 5.35 7.33
N TYR A 203 -2.60 4.88 6.78
CA TYR A 203 -2.05 3.57 7.07
C TYR A 203 -0.52 3.57 6.98
N ARG A 204 0.13 2.66 7.69
CA ARG A 204 1.56 2.39 7.52
C ARG A 204 1.79 1.45 6.34
N SER A 205 2.83 1.75 5.57
CA SER A 205 3.24 0.82 4.52
C SER A 205 3.58 -0.55 5.13
N ARG A 206 3.14 -1.62 4.48
CA ARG A 206 3.54 -2.99 4.87
C ARG A 206 5.00 -3.30 4.57
N HIS A 207 5.65 -2.46 3.76
CA HIS A 207 7.03 -2.63 3.32
C HIS A 207 8.04 -1.86 4.18
N ASP A 208 7.59 -0.82 4.88
CA ASP A 208 8.40 -0.03 5.81
C ASP A 208 7.49 0.72 6.79
N ASP A 209 7.52 0.34 8.08
CA ASP A 209 6.69 0.93 9.14
C ASP A 209 6.91 2.43 9.36
N ARG A 210 8.00 2.97 8.86
CA ARG A 210 8.32 4.40 8.95
C ARG A 210 7.65 5.22 7.85
N VAL A 211 6.98 4.56 6.90
CA VAL A 211 6.35 5.22 5.76
C VAL A 211 4.86 5.36 5.99
N ASP A 212 4.41 6.61 6.09
CA ASP A 212 3.00 6.96 6.14
C ASP A 212 2.41 7.02 4.74
N CYS A 213 1.32 6.27 4.56
CA CYS A 213 0.55 6.18 3.33
C CYS A 213 -0.89 6.65 3.59
N TRP A 214 -1.54 7.13 2.53
CA TRP A 214 -2.85 7.73 2.60
C TRP A 214 -3.72 7.23 1.46
N ALA A 215 -4.87 6.69 1.79
CA ALA A 215 -5.91 6.28 0.84
C ALA A 215 -7.01 7.34 0.88
N ILE A 216 -7.15 8.11 -0.20
CA ILE A 216 -8.04 9.28 -0.29
C ILE A 216 -9.27 8.87 -1.08
N TYR A 217 -10.45 9.03 -0.47
CA TYR A 217 -11.71 8.76 -1.13
C TYR A 217 -12.02 9.77 -2.23
N ASP A 218 -12.84 9.37 -3.18
CA ASP A 218 -13.28 10.19 -4.32
C ASP A 218 -14.08 11.43 -3.93
N HIS A 219 -14.81 11.38 -2.81
CA HIS A 219 -15.59 12.52 -2.30
C HIS A 219 -14.74 13.56 -1.56
N ALA A 220 -13.49 13.24 -1.21
CA ALA A 220 -12.61 14.17 -0.52
C ALA A 220 -12.28 15.40 -1.38
N ALA A 221 -12.44 16.59 -0.79
CA ALA A 221 -12.09 17.84 -1.44
C ALA A 221 -10.57 18.03 -1.46
N VAL A 222 -9.94 17.68 -2.57
CA VAL A 222 -8.48 17.77 -2.75
C VAL A 222 -8.12 18.59 -3.97
N SER A 223 -6.95 19.22 -3.90
CA SER A 223 -6.30 19.89 -5.03
C SER A 223 -5.03 19.14 -5.43
N VAL A 224 -4.76 19.09 -6.73
CA VAL A 224 -3.54 18.49 -7.27
C VAL A 224 -2.69 19.59 -7.88
N GLY A 225 -1.44 19.67 -7.45
CA GLY A 225 -0.47 20.64 -7.95
C GLY A 225 0.90 20.01 -8.14
N ASP A 226 1.87 20.83 -8.52
CA ASP A 226 3.28 20.45 -8.69
C ASP A 226 3.48 19.20 -9.55
N ILE A 227 2.71 19.08 -10.64
CA ILE A 227 2.78 17.93 -11.54
C ILE A 227 4.05 18.02 -12.37
N ARG A 228 4.98 17.08 -12.16
CA ARG A 228 6.26 17.03 -12.90
C ARG A 228 6.58 15.61 -13.37
N PRO A 229 7.35 15.43 -14.44
CA PRO A 229 7.82 14.11 -14.85
C PRO A 229 8.65 13.47 -13.76
N LEU A 230 8.52 12.16 -13.59
CA LEU A 230 9.48 11.39 -12.82
C LEU A 230 10.73 11.18 -13.70
N SER A 231 11.86 11.74 -13.29
CA SER A 231 13.06 11.82 -14.12
C SER A 231 14.31 11.32 -13.40
N PRO A 232 15.17 10.55 -14.09
CA PRO A 232 16.46 10.14 -13.55
C PRO A 232 17.46 11.31 -13.41
N GLU A 233 17.24 12.44 -14.08
CA GLU A 233 18.07 13.65 -13.92
C GLU A 233 17.83 14.35 -12.58
N ASP A 234 16.64 14.17 -11.98
CA ASP A 234 16.32 14.70 -10.66
C ASP A 234 17.00 13.85 -9.56
N PRO A 235 17.90 14.43 -8.75
CA PRO A 235 18.61 13.66 -7.72
C PRO A 235 17.69 13.06 -6.66
N GLU A 236 16.58 13.72 -6.30
CA GLU A 236 15.60 13.22 -5.33
C GLU A 236 14.88 11.99 -5.90
N HIS A 237 14.45 12.07 -7.17
CA HIS A 237 13.79 10.96 -7.84
C HIS A 237 14.73 9.75 -7.97
N ARG A 238 15.95 9.97 -8.41
CA ARG A 238 16.97 8.92 -8.52
C ARG A 238 17.27 8.27 -7.18
N HIS A 239 17.45 9.08 -6.12
CA HIS A 239 17.67 8.55 -4.77
C HIS A 239 16.50 7.66 -4.30
N ALA A 240 15.26 8.09 -4.51
CA ALA A 240 14.06 7.33 -4.11
C ALA A 240 13.97 5.99 -4.86
N VAL A 241 14.19 5.98 -6.18
CA VAL A 241 14.17 4.76 -7.00
C VAL A 241 15.29 3.81 -6.58
N ARG A 242 16.51 4.31 -6.41
CA ARG A 242 17.65 3.50 -5.93
C ARG A 242 17.40 2.89 -4.56
N SER A 243 16.83 3.66 -3.63
CA SER A 243 16.54 3.19 -2.27
C SER A 243 15.58 1.99 -2.28
N VAL A 244 14.52 2.04 -3.11
CA VAL A 244 13.57 0.94 -3.24
C VAL A 244 14.19 -0.25 -3.97
N ALA A 245 14.89 -0.01 -5.07
CA ALA A 245 15.55 -1.06 -5.84
C ALA A 245 16.59 -1.81 -5.00
N THR A 246 17.40 -1.09 -4.20
CA THR A 246 18.36 -1.70 -3.27
C THR A 246 17.66 -2.53 -2.20
N GLN A 247 16.59 -2.00 -1.60
CA GLN A 247 15.83 -2.71 -0.56
C GLN A 247 15.26 -4.04 -1.06
N TRP A 248 14.86 -4.11 -2.33
CA TRP A 248 14.23 -5.27 -2.91
C TRP A 248 15.13 -6.06 -3.85
N GLN A 249 16.40 -5.68 -3.94
CA GLN A 249 17.38 -6.30 -4.83
C GLN A 249 16.94 -6.32 -6.30
N ILE A 250 16.25 -5.25 -6.73
CA ILE A 250 15.83 -5.04 -8.10
C ILE A 250 16.98 -4.42 -8.89
N PRO A 251 17.37 -4.98 -10.06
CA PRO A 251 18.35 -4.38 -10.93
C PRO A 251 17.93 -2.99 -11.39
N LEU A 252 18.82 -2.01 -11.24
CA LEU A 252 18.56 -0.65 -11.69
C LEU A 252 18.79 -0.52 -13.20
N PRO A 253 17.87 0.14 -13.93
CA PRO A 253 18.15 0.56 -15.30
C PRO A 253 19.34 1.51 -15.34
N GLN A 254 20.13 1.45 -16.41
CA GLN A 254 21.38 2.21 -16.54
C GLN A 254 21.21 3.72 -16.34
N ASN A 255 20.10 4.28 -16.79
CA ASN A 255 19.79 5.71 -16.61
C ASN A 255 19.34 6.10 -15.19
N TRP A 256 19.01 5.13 -14.32
CA TRP A 256 18.68 5.32 -12.91
C TRP A 256 19.82 4.91 -11.97
N ALA A 257 20.87 4.33 -12.50
CA ALA A 257 22.05 3.91 -11.76
C ALA A 257 22.91 5.04 -11.24
#